data_26e26fe80ae4b6f178a445679eae8bc5
#
_entry.id   26e26fe80ae4b6f178a445679eae8bc5
#
_cell.length_a   1.000
_cell.length_b   1.000
_cell.length_c   1.000
_cell.angle_alpha   90.00
_cell.angle_beta   90.00
_cell.angle_gamma   90.00
#
_symmetry.space_group_name_H-M   'P 1'
#
loop_
_entity.id
_entity.type
_entity.pdbx_description
1 polymer ?
#
loop_
_entity_poly.entity_id
_entity_poly.type
_entity_poly.pdbx_seq_one_letter_code
_entity_poly.pdbx_strand_id
1 'polypeptide(L)'
;YPDMVLLAEGTPVVVDCPEEKGFKLQPEDLDKAITPKTKWIIFNSPSNPTGAAYTWDELKALTDVLLKHPHVWVMADDMYEHLLYDGLKFATPAQVEPKLYDRTLTVNGVSKAYAMTGWRIGYAAGPKDLIKAIGVIQSQSTSNPSSVSQAAAVEALNGTQEFLAPRAAAFRERRDLVVSMLNQATGIKCHKPEGAFYVYPSCAGAIGKKTPDGKVIETDEDFVTYLLEAEGVAVVQGSAFGKAPFFRISYATSTEALTKACERIQRACAALAD
;
A
#
# COMPACT_ATOMS: atom_id res chain seq x y z
N TYR A 1 8.77 -5.29 1.38
CA TYR A 1 9.77 -4.90 2.39
C TYR A 1 10.51 -6.09 3.06
N PRO A 2 9.91 -7.28 3.30
CA PRO A 2 10.62 -8.38 3.97
C PRO A 2 11.93 -8.75 3.30
N ASP A 3 11.96 -8.84 1.98
CA ASP A 3 13.17 -9.20 1.23
C ASP A 3 14.29 -8.16 1.38
N MET A 4 13.94 -6.88 1.48
CA MET A 4 14.92 -5.80 1.74
C MET A 4 15.56 -5.97 3.13
N VAL A 5 14.77 -6.36 4.13
CA VAL A 5 15.25 -6.61 5.49
C VAL A 5 16.17 -7.84 5.51
N LEU A 6 15.78 -8.92 4.82
CA LEU A 6 16.59 -10.14 4.69
C LEU A 6 17.92 -9.86 3.97
N LEU A 7 17.90 -9.08 2.87
CA LEU A 7 19.12 -8.67 2.16
C LEU A 7 20.07 -7.85 3.02
N ALA A 8 19.54 -7.12 4.01
CA ALA A 8 20.31 -6.38 4.99
C ALA A 8 20.66 -7.22 6.24
N GLU A 9 20.54 -8.56 6.16
CA GLU A 9 20.79 -9.51 7.24
C GLU A 9 19.91 -9.27 8.49
N GLY A 10 18.80 -8.58 8.32
CA GLY A 10 17.80 -8.36 9.35
C GLY A 10 16.76 -9.48 9.43
N THR A 11 16.04 -9.54 10.54
CA THR A 11 14.89 -10.40 10.71
C THR A 11 13.61 -9.59 10.58
N PRO A 12 12.78 -9.79 9.54
CA PRO A 12 11.51 -9.10 9.43
C PRO A 12 10.53 -9.62 10.49
N VAL A 13 9.93 -8.69 11.24
CA VAL A 13 8.83 -8.96 12.18
C VAL A 13 7.58 -8.29 11.64
N VAL A 14 6.61 -9.11 11.22
CA VAL A 14 5.35 -8.62 10.67
C VAL A 14 4.35 -8.45 11.83
N VAL A 15 3.77 -7.24 11.93
CA VAL A 15 2.67 -6.98 12.86
C VAL A 15 1.37 -6.99 12.07
N ASP A 16 0.45 -7.88 12.43
CA ASP A 16 -0.83 -7.98 11.74
C ASP A 16 -1.69 -6.73 11.95
N CYS A 17 -2.30 -6.27 10.87
CA CYS A 17 -3.24 -5.15 10.85
C CYS A 17 -4.61 -5.70 10.39
N PRO A 18 -5.49 -6.07 11.30
CA PRO A 18 -6.73 -6.76 10.96
C PRO A 18 -7.75 -5.84 10.27
N GLU A 19 -8.63 -6.43 9.42
CA GLU A 19 -9.64 -5.71 8.65
C GLU A 19 -10.60 -4.91 9.56
N GLU A 20 -10.99 -5.48 10.69
CA GLU A 20 -11.89 -4.83 11.67
C GLU A 20 -11.28 -3.59 12.35
N LYS A 21 -9.97 -3.42 12.23
CA LYS A 21 -9.23 -2.20 12.62
C LYS A 21 -8.87 -1.31 11.43
N GLY A 22 -9.52 -1.52 10.28
CA GLY A 22 -9.27 -0.77 9.05
C GLY A 22 -7.90 -1.04 8.44
N PHE A 23 -7.31 -2.21 8.67
CA PHE A 23 -5.94 -2.57 8.25
C PHE A 23 -4.86 -1.62 8.81
N LYS A 24 -5.09 -1.06 9.99
CA LYS A 24 -4.19 -0.10 10.65
C LYS A 24 -3.51 -0.71 11.86
N LEU A 25 -2.21 -0.47 11.97
CA LEU A 25 -1.41 -0.82 13.14
C LEU A 25 -1.97 -0.13 14.39
N GLN A 26 -2.13 -0.88 15.46
CA GLN A 26 -2.58 -0.33 16.74
C GLN A 26 -1.37 -0.02 17.64
N PRO A 27 -1.44 1.04 18.47
CA PRO A 27 -0.34 1.41 19.36
C PRO A 27 0.11 0.29 20.31
N GLU A 28 -0.83 -0.49 20.81
CA GLU A 28 -0.56 -1.60 21.72
C GLU A 28 0.19 -2.74 21.03
N ASP A 29 -0.11 -3.00 19.75
CA ASP A 29 0.53 -4.04 18.96
C ASP A 29 1.93 -3.61 18.53
N LEU A 30 2.12 -2.32 18.24
CA LEU A 30 3.44 -1.73 18.01
C LEU A 30 4.32 -1.86 19.25
N ASP A 31 3.82 -1.47 20.43
CA ASP A 31 4.57 -1.51 21.69
C ASP A 31 5.03 -2.94 22.03
N LYS A 32 4.14 -3.92 21.85
CA LYS A 32 4.45 -5.35 22.06
C LYS A 32 5.49 -5.90 21.07
N ALA A 33 5.49 -5.42 19.83
CA ALA A 33 6.39 -5.93 18.80
C ALA A 33 7.82 -5.38 18.93
N ILE A 34 7.98 -4.22 19.55
CA ILE A 34 9.29 -3.59 19.73
C ILE A 34 10.08 -4.34 20.82
N THR A 35 11.34 -4.66 20.52
CA THR A 35 12.29 -5.26 21.43
C THR A 35 13.59 -4.47 21.43
N PRO A 36 14.54 -4.72 22.36
CA PRO A 36 15.86 -4.10 22.33
C PRO A 36 16.67 -4.38 21.04
N LYS A 37 16.26 -5.40 20.25
CA LYS A 37 16.88 -5.74 18.96
C LYS A 37 16.24 -5.03 17.78
N THR A 38 15.07 -4.41 17.96
CA THR A 38 14.37 -3.70 16.88
C THR A 38 15.20 -2.52 16.39
N LYS A 39 15.51 -2.49 15.10
CA LYS A 39 16.28 -1.40 14.47
C LYS A 39 15.38 -0.38 13.80
N TRP A 40 14.40 -0.85 13.04
CA TRP A 40 13.54 -0.04 12.20
C TRP A 40 12.08 -0.45 12.34
N ILE A 41 11.19 0.53 12.25
CA ILE A 41 9.82 0.33 11.78
C ILE A 41 9.74 0.84 10.34
N ILE A 42 9.12 0.04 9.45
CA ILE A 42 8.78 0.45 8.09
C ILE A 42 7.29 0.71 8.06
N PHE A 43 6.91 1.91 7.67
CA PHE A 43 5.54 2.42 7.74
C PHE A 43 5.14 3.00 6.39
N ASN A 44 4.06 2.48 5.78
CA ASN A 44 3.54 2.93 4.49
C ASN A 44 2.11 3.45 4.64
N SER A 45 1.92 4.75 4.45
CA SER A 45 0.61 5.41 4.52
C SER A 45 0.51 6.56 3.51
N PRO A 46 -0.52 6.56 2.64
CA PRO A 46 -1.50 5.51 2.36
C PRO A 46 -0.85 4.21 1.91
N SER A 47 -1.44 3.06 2.30
CA SER A 47 -0.81 1.76 2.19
C SER A 47 -1.06 1.05 0.85
N ASN A 48 -0.08 0.33 0.36
CA ASN A 48 -0.20 -0.76 -0.60
C ASN A 48 -0.04 -2.08 0.18
N PRO A 49 -1.03 -2.99 0.21
CA PRO A 49 -2.13 -3.16 -0.76
C PRO A 49 -3.49 -2.58 -0.35
N THR A 50 -3.67 -2.16 0.91
CA THR A 50 -4.99 -1.97 1.52
C THR A 50 -5.66 -0.63 1.18
N GLY A 51 -4.88 0.39 0.82
CA GLY A 51 -5.35 1.76 0.68
C GLY A 51 -5.68 2.44 2.00
N ALA A 52 -5.40 1.80 3.14
CA ALA A 52 -5.59 2.40 4.46
C ALA A 52 -4.67 3.60 4.65
N ALA A 53 -5.18 4.66 5.25
CA ALA A 53 -4.41 5.86 5.57
C ALA A 53 -4.72 6.33 6.99
N TYR A 54 -3.69 6.77 7.69
CA TYR A 54 -3.80 7.19 9.08
C TYR A 54 -4.17 8.66 9.17
N THR A 55 -5.04 8.97 10.12
CA THR A 55 -5.29 10.34 10.57
C THR A 55 -4.12 10.87 11.38
N TRP A 56 -4.11 12.18 11.63
CA TRP A 56 -3.13 12.82 12.50
C TRP A 56 -3.11 12.18 13.90
N ASP A 57 -4.28 11.95 14.50
CA ASP A 57 -4.40 11.42 15.85
C ASP A 57 -3.97 9.95 15.93
N GLU A 58 -4.29 9.13 14.93
CA GLU A 58 -3.82 7.75 14.84
C GLU A 58 -2.29 7.69 14.73
N LEU A 59 -1.69 8.55 13.89
CA LEU A 59 -0.23 8.66 13.80
C LEU A 59 0.39 9.17 15.12
N LYS A 60 -0.26 10.14 15.76
CA LYS A 60 0.22 10.66 17.05
C LYS A 60 0.29 9.55 18.09
N ALA A 61 -0.72 8.70 18.18
CA ALA A 61 -0.72 7.57 19.10
C ALA A 61 0.43 6.58 18.83
N LEU A 62 0.73 6.30 17.55
CA LEU A 62 1.87 5.46 17.18
C LEU A 62 3.22 6.13 17.49
N THR A 63 3.35 7.42 17.20
CA THR A 63 4.59 8.17 17.47
C THR A 63 4.86 8.31 18.98
N ASP A 64 3.81 8.38 19.82
CA ASP A 64 3.95 8.38 21.28
C ASP A 64 4.51 7.05 21.81
N VAL A 65 4.19 5.93 21.17
CA VAL A 65 4.85 4.65 21.45
C VAL A 65 6.32 4.72 21.06
N LEU A 66 6.63 5.21 19.87
CA LEU A 66 8.00 5.30 19.38
C LEU A 66 8.90 6.20 20.23
N LEU A 67 8.33 7.22 20.88
CA LEU A 67 9.10 8.05 21.82
C LEU A 67 9.61 7.29 23.04
N LYS A 68 8.94 6.21 23.45
CA LYS A 68 9.39 5.32 24.53
C LYS A 68 10.57 4.43 24.12
N HIS A 69 10.80 4.29 22.81
CA HIS A 69 11.80 3.41 22.21
C HIS A 69 12.83 4.20 21.37
N PRO A 70 13.74 4.97 21.99
CA PRO A 70 14.63 5.91 21.29
C PRO A 70 15.64 5.23 20.35
N HIS A 71 15.84 3.94 20.46
CA HIS A 71 16.73 3.15 19.61
C HIS A 71 16.11 2.73 18.27
N VAL A 72 14.79 2.88 18.12
CA VAL A 72 14.06 2.48 16.90
C VAL A 72 14.03 3.61 15.89
N TRP A 73 14.46 3.35 14.68
CA TRP A 73 14.38 4.25 13.54
C TRP A 73 13.05 4.08 12.80
N VAL A 74 12.60 5.12 12.13
CA VAL A 74 11.37 5.12 11.35
C VAL A 74 11.71 5.28 9.87
N MET A 75 11.22 4.40 9.01
CA MET A 75 11.17 4.60 7.57
C MET A 75 9.69 4.84 7.18
N ALA A 76 9.37 6.06 6.82
CA ALA A 76 8.03 6.45 6.35
C ALA A 76 8.02 6.42 4.82
N ASP A 77 7.24 5.51 4.23
CA ASP A 77 7.01 5.43 2.79
C ASP A 77 5.73 6.22 2.45
N ASP A 78 5.93 7.46 2.02
CA ASP A 78 4.88 8.45 1.76
C ASP A 78 4.49 8.51 0.27
N MET A 79 4.79 7.45 -0.49
CA MET A 79 4.64 7.39 -1.95
C MET A 79 3.24 7.77 -2.47
N TYR A 80 2.20 7.64 -1.64
CA TYR A 80 0.81 7.93 -2.01
C TYR A 80 0.26 9.20 -1.33
N GLU A 81 1.09 10.10 -0.82
CA GLU A 81 0.69 11.30 -0.06
C GLU A 81 -0.40 12.16 -0.73
N HIS A 82 -0.38 12.26 -2.06
CA HIS A 82 -1.35 13.03 -2.84
C HIS A 82 -2.63 12.27 -3.20
N LEU A 83 -2.73 11.00 -2.81
CA LEU A 83 -3.86 10.13 -3.13
C LEU A 83 -4.63 9.79 -1.86
N LEU A 84 -5.33 10.79 -1.35
CA LEU A 84 -6.22 10.72 -0.19
C LEU A 84 -7.61 11.19 -0.58
N TYR A 85 -8.63 10.65 0.07
CA TYR A 85 -10.02 10.85 -0.29
C TYR A 85 -10.84 11.36 0.89
N ASP A 86 -12.04 11.83 0.59
CA ASP A 86 -13.09 12.19 1.56
C ASP A 86 -12.63 13.24 2.59
N GLY A 87 -11.71 14.13 2.17
CA GLY A 87 -11.21 15.23 3.01
C GLY A 87 -10.13 14.84 4.02
N LEU A 88 -9.65 13.58 4.00
CA LEU A 88 -8.52 13.18 4.83
C LEU A 88 -7.28 13.97 4.42
N LYS A 89 -6.57 14.52 5.40
CA LYS A 89 -5.31 15.24 5.19
C LYS A 89 -4.13 14.32 5.41
N PHE A 90 -3.14 14.45 4.54
CA PHE A 90 -1.89 13.73 4.69
C PHE A 90 -1.16 14.14 5.98
N ALA A 91 -0.57 13.15 6.63
CA ALA A 91 0.34 13.34 7.76
C ALA A 91 1.43 12.26 7.71
N THR A 92 2.64 12.62 8.14
CA THR A 92 3.79 11.71 8.23
C THR A 92 4.40 11.75 9.63
N PRO A 93 5.04 10.67 10.11
CA PRO A 93 5.55 10.58 11.49
C PRO A 93 6.42 11.75 11.93
N ALA A 94 7.34 12.23 11.10
CA ALA A 94 8.22 13.35 11.44
C ALA A 94 7.48 14.70 11.54
N GLN A 95 6.35 14.86 10.84
CA GLN A 95 5.49 16.05 10.92
C GLN A 95 4.65 16.02 12.20
N VAL A 96 4.08 14.86 12.52
CA VAL A 96 3.19 14.67 13.68
C VAL A 96 3.97 14.76 15.00
N GLU A 97 5.20 14.21 15.01
CA GLU A 97 6.07 14.24 16.19
C GLU A 97 7.50 14.67 15.78
N PRO A 98 7.81 15.97 15.87
CA PRO A 98 9.10 16.51 15.48
C PRO A 98 10.31 15.93 16.22
N LYS A 99 10.13 15.34 17.41
CA LYS A 99 11.21 14.66 18.14
C LYS A 99 11.71 13.39 17.44
N LEU A 100 10.94 12.86 16.49
CA LEU A 100 11.35 11.73 15.66
C LEU A 100 12.21 12.15 14.45
N TYR A 101 12.32 13.44 14.14
CA TYR A 101 12.98 13.96 12.94
C TYR A 101 14.40 13.39 12.77
N ASP A 102 15.21 13.37 13.83
CA ASP A 102 16.60 12.94 13.78
C ASP A 102 16.78 11.39 13.66
N ARG A 103 15.68 10.65 13.58
CA ARG A 103 15.69 9.19 13.37
C ARG A 103 14.60 8.71 12.42
N THR A 104 14.12 9.62 11.56
CA THR A 104 13.13 9.30 10.52
C THR A 104 13.76 9.45 9.14
N LEU A 105 13.58 8.43 8.30
CA LEU A 105 13.81 8.45 6.86
C LEU A 105 12.45 8.53 6.16
N THR A 106 12.15 9.66 5.58
CA THR A 106 10.96 9.81 4.72
C THR A 106 11.33 9.47 3.30
N VAL A 107 10.61 8.52 2.71
CA VAL A 107 10.80 8.02 1.34
C VAL A 107 9.59 8.42 0.51
N ASN A 108 9.81 8.94 -0.68
CA ASN A 108 8.76 9.33 -1.60
C ASN A 108 9.24 9.22 -3.06
N GLY A 109 8.43 9.60 -4.02
CA GLY A 109 8.80 9.56 -5.43
C GLY A 109 7.75 10.10 -6.37
N VAL A 110 8.12 10.20 -7.63
CA VAL A 110 7.24 10.74 -8.68
C VAL A 110 6.41 9.68 -9.40
N SER A 111 6.59 8.41 -9.06
CA SER A 111 5.98 7.28 -9.78
C SER A 111 4.45 7.28 -9.74
N LYS A 112 3.82 7.70 -8.63
CA LYS A 112 2.39 7.51 -8.37
C LYS A 112 1.58 8.76 -8.68
N ALA A 113 1.68 9.80 -7.87
CA ALA A 113 0.93 11.04 -8.05
C ALA A 113 1.20 11.72 -9.40
N TYR A 114 2.44 11.64 -9.88
CA TYR A 114 2.88 12.22 -11.13
C TYR A 114 2.76 11.27 -12.34
N ALA A 115 2.31 10.01 -12.13
CA ALA A 115 2.20 8.97 -13.17
C ALA A 115 3.53 8.72 -13.92
N MET A 116 4.66 8.79 -13.22
CA MET A 116 6.02 8.70 -13.77
C MET A 116 6.70 7.38 -13.42
N THR A 117 6.00 6.26 -13.47
CA THR A 117 6.55 4.94 -13.12
C THR A 117 7.75 4.56 -13.99
N GLY A 118 7.71 4.86 -15.30
CA GLY A 118 8.76 4.56 -16.25
C GLY A 118 10.05 5.39 -16.06
N TRP A 119 9.99 6.51 -15.36
CA TRP A 119 11.14 7.37 -15.11
C TRP A 119 12.05 6.86 -14.01
N ARG A 120 11.59 5.94 -13.18
CA ARG A 120 12.35 5.26 -12.12
C ARG A 120 13.01 6.23 -11.13
N ILE A 121 12.28 7.22 -10.61
CA ILE A 121 12.74 8.20 -9.64
C ILE A 121 11.98 8.05 -8.32
N GLY A 122 12.75 7.86 -7.26
CA GLY A 122 12.38 8.06 -5.86
C GLY A 122 13.39 8.95 -5.18
N TYR A 123 13.05 9.49 -4.04
CA TYR A 123 13.91 10.30 -3.21
C TYR A 123 13.64 10.04 -1.74
N ALA A 124 14.62 10.37 -0.91
CA ALA A 124 14.51 10.23 0.52
C ALA A 124 15.08 11.45 1.24
N ALA A 125 14.47 11.82 2.34
CA ALA A 125 14.93 12.84 3.25
C ALA A 125 15.08 12.25 4.66
N GLY A 126 16.17 12.61 5.33
CA GLY A 126 16.45 12.08 6.68
C GLY A 126 17.75 12.65 7.27
N PRO A 127 18.19 12.13 8.40
CA PRO A 127 19.41 12.58 9.06
C PRO A 127 20.63 12.51 8.15
N LYS A 128 21.46 13.55 8.22
CA LYS A 128 22.60 13.76 7.31
C LYS A 128 23.51 12.54 7.20
N ASP A 129 23.83 11.91 8.32
CA ASP A 129 24.78 10.77 8.34
C ASP A 129 24.15 9.53 7.68
N LEU A 130 22.85 9.31 7.88
CA LEU A 130 22.11 8.24 7.20
C LEU A 130 22.08 8.46 5.68
N ILE A 131 21.71 9.67 5.24
CA ILE A 131 21.69 10.01 3.80
C ILE A 131 23.09 9.86 3.17
N LYS A 132 24.13 10.28 3.88
CA LYS A 132 25.52 10.08 3.43
C LYS A 132 25.85 8.59 3.27
N ALA A 133 25.49 7.76 4.24
CA ALA A 133 25.72 6.31 4.18
C ALA A 133 24.95 5.65 3.02
N ILE A 134 23.68 6.03 2.80
CA ILE A 134 22.88 5.59 1.65
C ILE A 134 23.59 5.97 0.33
N GLY A 135 24.10 7.19 0.22
CA GLY A 135 24.81 7.65 -0.97
C GLY A 135 26.08 6.84 -1.26
N VAL A 136 26.83 6.40 -0.22
CA VAL A 136 27.99 5.52 -0.38
C VAL A 136 27.58 4.19 -0.98
N ILE A 137 26.55 3.53 -0.43
CA ILE A 137 26.06 2.22 -0.92
C ILE A 137 25.52 2.37 -2.35
N GLN A 138 24.73 3.41 -2.61
CA GLN A 138 24.19 3.66 -3.94
C GLN A 138 25.30 3.86 -4.99
N SER A 139 26.35 4.58 -4.66
CA SER A 139 27.47 4.81 -5.57
C SER A 139 28.19 3.52 -6.00
N GLN A 140 28.15 2.47 -5.16
CA GLN A 140 28.75 1.16 -5.43
C GLN A 140 27.77 0.15 -6.06
N SER A 141 26.48 0.48 -6.18
CA SER A 141 25.45 -0.41 -6.74
C SER A 141 24.87 0.15 -8.04
N THR A 142 23.94 1.11 -7.95
CA THR A 142 23.22 1.68 -9.12
C THR A 142 23.83 3.01 -9.58
N SER A 143 24.84 3.52 -8.93
CA SER A 143 25.49 4.82 -9.11
C SER A 143 24.54 5.98 -8.81
N ASN A 144 23.63 6.29 -9.70
CA ASN A 144 22.61 7.33 -9.53
C ASN A 144 21.46 7.13 -10.56
N PRO A 145 20.30 7.77 -10.35
CA PRO A 145 19.24 7.81 -11.35
C PRO A 145 19.67 8.52 -12.63
N SER A 146 19.02 8.20 -13.75
CA SER A 146 19.21 8.89 -15.02
C SER A 146 19.06 10.41 -14.87
N SER A 147 20.00 11.19 -15.42
CA SER A 147 19.94 12.67 -15.37
C SER A 147 18.71 13.24 -16.07
N VAL A 148 18.26 12.62 -17.17
CA VAL A 148 17.01 13.00 -17.85
C VAL A 148 15.81 12.79 -16.92
N SER A 149 15.76 11.67 -16.22
CA SER A 149 14.70 11.40 -15.25
C SER A 149 14.74 12.36 -14.06
N GLN A 150 15.94 12.73 -13.59
CA GLN A 150 16.08 13.71 -12.52
C GLN A 150 15.55 15.07 -12.94
N ALA A 151 15.88 15.55 -14.17
CA ALA A 151 15.37 16.80 -14.70
C ALA A 151 13.83 16.80 -14.82
N ALA A 152 13.26 15.69 -15.28
CA ALA A 152 11.80 15.51 -15.34
C ALA A 152 11.16 15.52 -13.94
N ALA A 153 11.81 14.90 -12.95
CA ALA A 153 11.33 14.92 -11.57
C ALA A 153 11.40 16.33 -10.94
N VAL A 154 12.43 17.12 -11.25
CA VAL A 154 12.53 18.52 -10.82
C VAL A 154 11.33 19.32 -11.33
N GLU A 155 10.97 19.17 -12.60
CA GLU A 155 9.78 19.83 -13.18
C GLU A 155 8.50 19.32 -12.56
N ALA A 156 8.36 18.00 -12.35
CA ALA A 156 7.18 17.42 -11.72
C ALA A 156 6.93 17.99 -10.30
N LEU A 157 8.00 18.18 -9.52
CA LEU A 157 7.90 18.62 -8.13
C LEU A 157 7.77 20.16 -7.98
N ASN A 158 8.35 20.94 -8.90
CA ASN A 158 8.36 22.41 -8.81
C ASN A 158 7.39 23.10 -9.78
N GLY A 159 6.90 22.38 -10.79
CA GLY A 159 5.91 22.89 -11.75
C GLY A 159 4.50 22.98 -11.15
N THR A 160 3.51 23.23 -12.00
CA THR A 160 2.12 23.30 -11.53
C THR A 160 1.64 22.01 -10.90
N GLN A 161 0.93 22.10 -9.78
CA GLN A 161 0.32 20.97 -9.07
C GLN A 161 -1.20 20.89 -9.29
N GLU A 162 -1.77 21.73 -10.15
CA GLU A 162 -3.22 21.83 -10.37
C GLU A 162 -3.87 20.53 -10.84
N PHE A 163 -3.11 19.64 -11.49
CA PHE A 163 -3.59 18.34 -11.95
C PHE A 163 -3.79 17.30 -10.84
N LEU A 164 -3.23 17.50 -9.64
CA LEU A 164 -3.30 16.51 -8.54
C LEU A 164 -4.73 16.36 -8.03
N ALA A 165 -5.43 17.46 -7.78
CA ALA A 165 -6.79 17.42 -7.25
C ALA A 165 -7.80 16.75 -8.22
N PRO A 166 -7.83 17.07 -9.54
CA PRO A 166 -8.65 16.34 -10.50
C PRO A 166 -8.32 14.84 -10.59
N ARG A 167 -7.04 14.47 -10.51
CA ARG A 167 -6.63 13.06 -10.49
C ARG A 167 -7.14 12.33 -9.24
N ALA A 168 -6.96 12.92 -8.07
CA ALA A 168 -7.49 12.34 -6.83
C ALA A 168 -9.01 12.19 -6.88
N ALA A 169 -9.74 13.15 -7.45
CA ALA A 169 -11.20 13.07 -7.66
C ALA A 169 -11.58 11.89 -8.58
N ALA A 170 -10.89 11.72 -9.71
CA ALA A 170 -11.13 10.61 -10.62
C ALA A 170 -10.83 9.24 -9.96
N PHE A 171 -9.78 9.14 -9.15
CA PHE A 171 -9.48 7.92 -8.38
C PHE A 171 -10.54 7.65 -7.31
N ARG A 172 -11.05 8.67 -6.64
CA ARG A 172 -12.14 8.52 -5.67
C ARG A 172 -13.41 7.96 -6.34
N GLU A 173 -13.80 8.47 -7.51
CA GLU A 173 -14.95 7.95 -8.25
C GLU A 173 -14.76 6.48 -8.65
N ARG A 174 -13.58 6.11 -9.13
CA ARG A 174 -13.24 4.72 -9.48
C ARG A 174 -13.23 3.80 -8.26
N ARG A 175 -12.69 4.27 -7.13
CA ARG A 175 -12.76 3.56 -5.85
C ARG A 175 -14.20 3.26 -5.46
N ASP A 176 -15.05 4.27 -5.47
CA ASP A 176 -16.45 4.14 -5.05
C ASP A 176 -17.22 3.18 -5.95
N LEU A 177 -16.97 3.22 -7.26
CA LEU A 177 -17.50 2.27 -8.24
C LEU A 177 -17.06 0.83 -7.92
N VAL A 178 -15.76 0.61 -7.80
CA VAL A 178 -15.19 -0.73 -7.57
C VAL A 178 -15.67 -1.31 -6.25
N VAL A 179 -15.64 -0.54 -5.16
CA VAL A 179 -16.15 -0.97 -3.85
C VAL A 179 -17.62 -1.34 -3.92
N SER A 180 -18.45 -0.52 -4.56
CA SER A 180 -19.87 -0.79 -4.72
C SER A 180 -20.13 -2.09 -5.49
N MET A 181 -19.44 -2.30 -6.62
CA MET A 181 -19.63 -3.48 -7.46
C MET A 181 -19.11 -4.76 -6.80
N LEU A 182 -17.95 -4.70 -6.12
CA LEU A 182 -17.39 -5.86 -5.44
C LEU A 182 -18.26 -6.32 -4.25
N ASN A 183 -18.88 -5.40 -3.52
CA ASN A 183 -19.79 -5.75 -2.43
C ASN A 183 -21.13 -6.35 -2.91
N GLN A 184 -21.38 -6.38 -4.21
CA GLN A 184 -22.50 -7.12 -4.83
C GLN A 184 -22.09 -8.52 -5.29
N ALA A 185 -20.80 -8.86 -5.28
CA ALA A 185 -20.31 -10.17 -5.64
C ALA A 185 -20.47 -11.14 -4.48
N THR A 186 -21.06 -12.32 -4.74
CA THR A 186 -21.30 -13.35 -3.71
C THR A 186 -19.98 -13.79 -3.08
N GLY A 187 -19.91 -13.75 -1.76
CA GLY A 187 -18.73 -14.20 -1.00
C GLY A 187 -17.57 -13.20 -0.95
N ILE A 188 -17.71 -12.01 -1.54
CA ILE A 188 -16.72 -10.94 -1.49
C ILE A 188 -17.17 -9.85 -0.52
N LYS A 189 -16.21 -9.34 0.25
CA LYS A 189 -16.39 -8.17 1.11
C LYS A 189 -15.25 -7.19 0.87
N CYS A 190 -15.58 -5.97 0.46
CA CYS A 190 -14.61 -4.93 0.14
C CYS A 190 -14.76 -3.75 1.09
N HIS A 191 -13.74 -3.52 1.92
CA HIS A 191 -13.63 -2.30 2.72
C HIS A 191 -13.33 -1.10 1.83
N LYS A 192 -13.91 0.07 2.16
CA LYS A 192 -13.66 1.32 1.42
C LYS A 192 -12.34 1.96 1.89
N PRO A 193 -11.30 2.01 1.05
CA PRO A 193 -10.01 2.58 1.45
C PRO A 193 -10.04 4.11 1.50
N GLU A 194 -9.18 4.69 2.33
CA GLU A 194 -9.04 6.13 2.49
C GLU A 194 -8.04 6.76 1.51
N GLY A 195 -7.16 5.96 0.89
CA GLY A 195 -6.10 6.48 0.02
C GLY A 195 -5.56 5.48 -0.99
N ALA A 196 -4.45 5.83 -1.64
CA ALA A 196 -3.79 5.11 -2.72
C ALA A 196 -4.73 4.87 -3.93
N PHE A 197 -4.53 3.82 -4.70
CA PHE A 197 -5.42 3.41 -5.80
C PHE A 197 -5.63 1.89 -5.81
N TYR A 198 -5.79 1.31 -4.63
CA TYR A 198 -6.02 -0.12 -4.43
C TYR A 198 -7.26 -0.34 -3.57
N VAL A 199 -7.98 -1.42 -3.87
CA VAL A 199 -8.89 -2.07 -2.93
C VAL A 199 -8.32 -3.43 -2.55
N TYR A 200 -8.65 -3.89 -1.34
CA TYR A 200 -8.15 -5.15 -0.79
C TYR A 200 -9.31 -5.98 -0.23
N PRO A 201 -10.17 -6.50 -1.14
CA PRO A 201 -11.35 -7.25 -0.74
C PRO A 201 -10.99 -8.62 -0.18
N SER A 202 -11.80 -9.07 0.80
CA SER A 202 -11.81 -10.43 1.29
C SER A 202 -12.55 -11.35 0.31
N CYS A 203 -11.97 -12.52 0.03
CA CYS A 203 -12.61 -13.61 -0.70
C CYS A 203 -12.94 -14.81 0.22
N ALA A 204 -13.06 -14.56 1.53
CA ALA A 204 -13.34 -15.63 2.51
C ALA A 204 -14.61 -16.44 2.18
N GLY A 205 -15.64 -15.81 1.61
CA GLY A 205 -16.86 -16.49 1.22
C GLY A 205 -16.75 -17.34 -0.06
N ALA A 206 -15.61 -17.31 -0.76
CA ALA A 206 -15.32 -18.19 -1.88
C ALA A 206 -14.47 -19.40 -1.47
N ILE A 207 -13.80 -19.33 -0.32
CA ILE A 207 -12.99 -20.44 0.18
C ILE A 207 -13.89 -21.62 0.55
N GLY A 208 -13.49 -22.82 0.11
CA GLY A 208 -14.26 -24.05 0.26
C GLY A 208 -15.29 -24.33 -0.82
N LYS A 209 -15.58 -23.33 -1.68
CA LYS A 209 -16.53 -23.51 -2.79
C LYS A 209 -15.87 -24.19 -4.00
N LYS A 210 -16.71 -24.72 -4.88
CA LYS A 210 -16.28 -25.41 -6.10
C LYS A 210 -16.50 -24.54 -7.32
N THR A 211 -15.53 -24.54 -8.20
CA THR A 211 -15.61 -23.95 -9.54
C THR A 211 -16.53 -24.82 -10.43
N PRO A 212 -17.02 -24.33 -11.58
CA PRO A 212 -17.87 -25.10 -12.50
C PRO A 212 -17.24 -26.40 -13.01
N ASP A 213 -15.92 -26.49 -13.06
CA ASP A 213 -15.16 -27.70 -13.43
C ASP A 213 -14.89 -28.64 -12.21
N GLY A 214 -15.39 -28.27 -11.04
CA GLY A 214 -15.34 -29.12 -9.82
C GLY A 214 -14.09 -28.94 -8.96
N LYS A 215 -13.18 -28.02 -9.28
CA LYS A 215 -12.02 -27.70 -8.45
C LYS A 215 -12.45 -26.94 -7.20
N VAL A 216 -11.97 -27.34 -6.03
CA VAL A 216 -12.20 -26.62 -4.78
C VAL A 216 -11.24 -25.44 -4.68
N ILE A 217 -11.75 -24.26 -4.29
CA ILE A 217 -10.96 -23.07 -3.94
C ILE A 217 -10.52 -23.21 -2.49
N GLU A 218 -9.27 -23.57 -2.24
CA GLU A 218 -8.72 -23.74 -0.92
C GLU A 218 -8.04 -22.48 -0.38
N THR A 219 -7.50 -21.66 -1.28
CA THR A 219 -6.69 -20.47 -0.96
C THR A 219 -7.12 -19.26 -1.77
N ASP A 220 -6.63 -18.09 -1.37
CA ASP A 220 -6.76 -16.85 -2.18
C ASP A 220 -6.00 -16.95 -3.52
N GLU A 221 -4.93 -17.73 -3.58
CA GLU A 221 -4.22 -18.01 -4.84
C GLU A 221 -5.08 -18.83 -5.81
N ASP A 222 -5.79 -19.85 -5.32
CA ASP A 222 -6.75 -20.61 -6.14
C ASP A 222 -7.86 -19.70 -6.67
N PHE A 223 -8.37 -18.80 -5.82
CA PHE A 223 -9.41 -17.85 -6.20
C PHE A 223 -8.95 -16.90 -7.31
N VAL A 224 -7.77 -16.29 -7.18
CA VAL A 224 -7.27 -15.35 -8.21
C VAL A 224 -6.88 -16.08 -9.50
N THR A 225 -6.40 -17.32 -9.39
CA THR A 225 -6.15 -18.19 -10.55
C THR A 225 -7.45 -18.50 -11.28
N TYR A 226 -8.51 -18.88 -10.56
CA TYR A 226 -9.83 -19.08 -11.14
C TYR A 226 -10.38 -17.83 -11.85
N LEU A 227 -10.25 -16.64 -11.23
CA LEU A 227 -10.65 -15.39 -11.87
C LEU A 227 -9.92 -15.14 -13.20
N LEU A 228 -8.63 -15.45 -13.23
CA LEU A 228 -7.82 -15.30 -14.44
C LEU A 228 -8.22 -16.28 -15.53
N GLU A 229 -8.38 -17.56 -15.18
CA GLU A 229 -8.67 -18.63 -16.15
C GLU A 229 -10.11 -18.57 -16.68
N ALA A 230 -11.09 -18.34 -15.80
CA ALA A 230 -12.50 -18.33 -16.18
C ALA A 230 -12.96 -17.02 -16.82
N GLU A 231 -12.46 -15.89 -16.36
CA GLU A 231 -12.98 -14.57 -16.74
C GLU A 231 -11.92 -13.61 -17.31
N GLY A 232 -10.64 -14.02 -17.35
CA GLY A 232 -9.55 -13.16 -17.84
C GLY A 232 -9.31 -11.93 -16.98
N VAL A 233 -9.55 -12.03 -15.65
CA VAL A 233 -9.33 -10.94 -14.70
C VAL A 233 -8.08 -11.22 -13.88
N ALA A 234 -7.01 -10.46 -14.15
CA ALA A 234 -5.75 -10.56 -13.41
C ALA A 234 -5.77 -9.67 -12.17
N VAL A 235 -5.64 -10.27 -11.00
CA VAL A 235 -5.54 -9.62 -9.68
C VAL A 235 -4.39 -10.25 -8.89
N VAL A 236 -4.04 -9.71 -7.74
CA VAL A 236 -2.93 -10.22 -6.94
C VAL A 236 -3.47 -10.81 -5.64
N GLN A 237 -3.12 -12.06 -5.34
CA GLN A 237 -3.52 -12.73 -4.09
C GLN A 237 -2.98 -12.00 -2.86
N GLY A 238 -3.75 -12.03 -1.77
CA GLY A 238 -3.40 -11.37 -0.52
C GLY A 238 -2.23 -12.02 0.20
N SER A 239 -2.07 -13.33 0.04
CA SER A 239 -0.92 -14.09 0.57
C SER A 239 0.43 -13.55 0.08
N ALA A 240 0.50 -12.97 -1.14
CA ALA A 240 1.69 -12.26 -1.63
C ALA A 240 2.05 -11.01 -0.81
N PHE A 241 1.10 -10.49 -0.03
CA PHE A 241 1.28 -9.38 0.92
C PHE A 241 1.27 -9.86 2.37
N GLY A 242 1.33 -11.17 2.59
CA GLY A 242 1.34 -11.78 3.92
C GLY A 242 -0.03 -11.86 4.61
N LYS A 243 -1.15 -11.66 3.91
CA LYS A 243 -2.50 -11.70 4.51
C LYS A 243 -3.52 -12.35 3.57
N ALA A 244 -3.95 -13.56 3.92
CA ALA A 244 -5.04 -14.30 3.29
C ALA A 244 -6.31 -14.22 4.19
N PRO A 245 -7.52 -14.50 3.69
CA PRO A 245 -7.89 -14.68 2.27
C PRO A 245 -8.36 -13.37 1.64
N PHE A 246 -7.45 -12.66 1.04
CA PHE A 246 -7.70 -11.38 0.40
C PHE A 246 -7.14 -11.36 -1.02
N PHE A 247 -7.48 -10.32 -1.80
CA PHE A 247 -6.82 -10.03 -3.07
C PHE A 247 -6.78 -8.53 -3.34
N ARG A 248 -5.77 -8.08 -4.09
CA ARG A 248 -5.63 -6.66 -4.43
C ARG A 248 -6.09 -6.38 -5.84
N ILE A 249 -6.91 -5.34 -6.00
CA ILE A 249 -7.24 -4.72 -7.29
C ILE A 249 -6.66 -3.31 -7.33
N SER A 250 -5.96 -2.97 -8.42
CA SER A 250 -5.58 -1.60 -8.73
C SER A 250 -6.68 -0.94 -9.56
N TYR A 251 -7.19 0.22 -9.15
CA TYR A 251 -8.11 1.01 -9.97
C TYR A 251 -7.43 2.15 -10.74
N ALA A 252 -6.10 2.04 -10.92
CA ALA A 252 -5.32 2.95 -11.77
C ALA A 252 -5.43 2.57 -13.27
N THR A 253 -6.66 2.39 -13.75
CA THR A 253 -7.00 2.10 -15.15
C THR A 253 -8.30 2.80 -15.53
N SER A 254 -8.81 2.59 -16.75
CA SER A 254 -10.05 3.25 -17.19
C SER A 254 -11.28 2.76 -16.42
N THR A 255 -12.27 3.63 -16.23
CA THR A 255 -13.55 3.28 -15.58
C THR A 255 -14.26 2.14 -16.31
N GLU A 256 -14.19 2.12 -17.65
CA GLU A 256 -14.76 1.05 -18.48
C GLU A 256 -14.11 -0.31 -18.19
N ALA A 257 -12.77 -0.36 -18.12
CA ALA A 257 -12.05 -1.59 -17.79
C ALA A 257 -12.39 -2.09 -16.37
N LEU A 258 -12.53 -1.19 -15.41
CA LEU A 258 -12.91 -1.52 -14.03
C LEU A 258 -14.34 -2.08 -13.95
N THR A 259 -15.30 -1.44 -14.63
CA THR A 259 -16.68 -1.93 -14.69
C THR A 259 -16.73 -3.34 -15.25
N LYS A 260 -16.08 -3.59 -16.40
CA LYS A 260 -16.01 -4.92 -17.02
C LYS A 260 -15.34 -5.95 -16.12
N ALA A 261 -14.26 -5.58 -15.42
CA ALA A 261 -13.57 -6.48 -14.50
C ALA A 261 -14.46 -6.84 -13.30
N CYS A 262 -15.15 -5.88 -12.71
CA CYS A 262 -16.06 -6.13 -11.60
C CYS A 262 -17.25 -6.99 -12.02
N GLU A 263 -17.88 -6.76 -13.18
CA GLU A 263 -18.93 -7.61 -13.74
C GLU A 263 -18.48 -9.06 -13.93
N ARG A 264 -17.24 -9.26 -14.41
CA ARG A 264 -16.64 -10.58 -14.58
C ARG A 264 -16.41 -11.25 -13.24
N ILE A 265 -15.90 -10.53 -12.22
CA ILE A 265 -15.74 -11.05 -10.86
C ILE A 265 -17.10 -11.48 -10.30
N GLN A 266 -18.15 -10.67 -10.46
CA GLN A 266 -19.52 -11.01 -10.02
C GLN A 266 -20.01 -12.32 -10.69
N ARG A 267 -19.81 -12.48 -12.00
CA ARG A 267 -20.16 -13.73 -12.71
C ARG A 267 -19.39 -14.93 -12.19
N ALA A 268 -18.06 -14.79 -12.03
CA ALA A 268 -17.24 -15.85 -11.50
C ALA A 268 -17.71 -16.29 -10.10
N CYS A 269 -17.96 -15.33 -9.21
CA CYS A 269 -18.47 -15.59 -7.87
C CYS A 269 -19.84 -16.25 -7.85
N ALA A 270 -20.74 -15.85 -8.76
CA ALA A 270 -22.08 -16.43 -8.88
C ALA A 270 -22.07 -17.87 -9.43
N ALA A 271 -21.02 -18.26 -10.15
CA ALA A 271 -20.86 -19.60 -10.71
C ALA A 271 -20.29 -20.62 -9.71
N LEU A 272 -19.82 -20.17 -8.55
CA LEU A 272 -19.28 -21.05 -7.51
C LEU A 272 -20.42 -21.83 -6.82
N ALA A 273 -20.19 -23.12 -6.61
CA ALA A 273 -21.10 -24.03 -5.90
C ALA A 273 -20.57 -24.43 -4.51
N ASP A 274 -21.45 -24.92 -3.64
CA ASP A 274 -21.09 -25.44 -2.33
C ASP A 274 -20.34 -26.79 -2.41
#